data_471d9becc560c20e2ca6cd9022c9fcaf
#
_entry.id   471d9becc560c20e2ca6cd9022c9fcaf
#
_cell.length_a   1.000
_cell.length_b   1.000
_cell.length_c   1.000
_cell.angle_alpha   90.00
_cell.angle_beta   90.00
_cell.angle_gamma   90.00
#
_symmetry.space_group_name_H-M   'P 1'
#
loop_
_entity.id
_entity.type
_entity.pdbx_description
1 polymer ?
#
loop_
_entity_poly.entity_id
_entity_poly.type
_entity_poly.pdbx_seq_one_letter_code
_entity_poly.pdbx_strand_id
1 'polypeptide(L)'
;MLGYNQTFHVNFDTSADKFQNYYKDLSQRVKAREVDLLIVVNMFLTGFDATTLNTLWVDKNLKMHGLIQAFSRTNRILNSVKTYGNIVCFRNLQKATDDAIALFGDREASGVVLLKGYDAYYDGYEENGKAVPGYRDLIDELSGEFPLDQPITGEQKQKDFIKLYGNILRLKNILSAFDQFAG
;
A
#
# COMPACT_ATOMS: atom_id res chain seq x y z
N MET A 1 -26.58 -16.10 0.48
CA MET A 1 -26.93 -16.08 -0.95
C MET A 1 -28.36 -15.59 -1.23
N LEU A 2 -29.37 -15.92 -0.41
CA LEU A 2 -30.77 -15.47 -0.63
C LEU A 2 -30.90 -13.94 -0.77
N GLY A 3 -30.36 -13.18 0.16
CA GLY A 3 -30.42 -11.70 0.10
C GLY A 3 -29.75 -11.14 -1.16
N TYR A 4 -28.60 -11.67 -1.54
CA TYR A 4 -27.90 -11.29 -2.77
C TYR A 4 -28.78 -11.55 -4.03
N ASN A 5 -29.37 -12.75 -4.11
CA ASN A 5 -30.26 -13.10 -5.21
C ASN A 5 -31.47 -12.17 -5.32
N GLN A 6 -32.04 -11.78 -4.19
CA GLN A 6 -33.17 -10.84 -4.14
C GLN A 6 -32.74 -9.43 -4.56
N THR A 7 -31.62 -8.94 -4.05
CA THR A 7 -31.14 -7.58 -4.33
C THR A 7 -30.78 -7.40 -5.80
N PHE A 8 -30.14 -8.40 -6.40
CA PHE A 8 -29.61 -8.29 -7.75
C PHE A 8 -30.42 -9.05 -8.82
N HIS A 9 -31.58 -9.60 -8.44
CA HIS A 9 -32.48 -10.34 -9.33
C HIS A 9 -31.80 -11.49 -10.08
N VAL A 10 -30.95 -12.25 -9.38
CA VAL A 10 -30.20 -13.40 -9.87
C VAL A 10 -30.61 -14.69 -9.15
N ASN A 11 -30.13 -15.83 -9.64
CA ASN A 11 -30.47 -17.14 -9.06
C ASN A 11 -29.20 -18.01 -8.92
N PHE A 12 -28.38 -17.65 -7.93
CA PHE A 12 -27.21 -18.43 -7.56
C PHE A 12 -27.52 -19.34 -6.36
N ASP A 13 -26.83 -20.47 -6.30
CA ASP A 13 -26.84 -21.39 -5.16
C ASP A 13 -25.40 -21.88 -4.84
N THR A 14 -25.29 -22.81 -3.89
CA THR A 14 -24.01 -23.33 -3.42
C THR A 14 -23.45 -24.49 -4.26
N SER A 15 -24.11 -24.88 -5.35
CA SER A 15 -23.53 -25.85 -6.30
C SER A 15 -22.25 -25.29 -6.95
N ALA A 16 -21.30 -26.16 -7.28
CA ALA A 16 -19.97 -25.74 -7.70
C ALA A 16 -20.01 -24.75 -8.89
N ASP A 17 -20.79 -25.03 -9.91
CA ASP A 17 -20.88 -24.19 -11.12
C ASP A 17 -21.54 -22.84 -10.83
N LYS A 18 -22.65 -22.84 -10.08
CA LYS A 18 -23.35 -21.60 -9.74
C LYS A 18 -22.59 -20.78 -8.71
N PHE A 19 -21.80 -21.41 -7.83
CA PHE A 19 -20.92 -20.68 -6.91
C PHE A 19 -19.81 -19.94 -7.66
N GLN A 20 -19.23 -20.54 -8.70
CA GLN A 20 -18.24 -19.85 -9.53
C GLN A 20 -18.84 -18.65 -10.28
N ASN A 21 -20.05 -18.79 -10.79
CA ASN A 21 -20.77 -17.70 -11.42
C ASN A 21 -21.13 -16.58 -10.43
N TYR A 22 -21.56 -16.94 -9.22
CA TYR A 22 -21.77 -15.99 -8.12
C TYR A 22 -20.48 -15.21 -7.80
N TYR A 23 -19.33 -15.91 -7.71
CA TYR A 23 -18.04 -15.26 -7.44
C TYR A 23 -17.67 -14.26 -8.54
N LYS A 24 -17.88 -14.61 -9.80
CA LYS A 24 -17.62 -13.72 -10.94
C LYS A 24 -18.54 -12.51 -10.93
N ASP A 25 -19.84 -12.71 -10.74
CA ASP A 25 -20.84 -11.64 -10.69
C ASP A 25 -20.54 -10.68 -9.55
N LEU A 26 -20.30 -11.18 -8.33
CA LEU A 26 -19.93 -10.36 -7.18
C LEU A 26 -18.64 -9.56 -7.44
N SER A 27 -17.63 -10.20 -8.07
CA SER A 27 -16.39 -9.52 -8.43
C SER A 27 -16.62 -8.34 -9.38
N GLN A 28 -17.50 -8.50 -10.37
CA GLN A 28 -17.85 -7.45 -11.33
C GLN A 28 -18.61 -6.31 -10.64
N ARG A 29 -19.55 -6.62 -9.76
CA ARG A 29 -20.33 -5.62 -9.02
C ARG A 29 -19.47 -4.78 -8.08
N VAL A 30 -18.53 -5.40 -7.39
CA VAL A 30 -17.55 -4.64 -6.56
C VAL A 30 -16.72 -3.69 -7.44
N LYS A 31 -16.28 -4.14 -8.62
CA LYS A 31 -15.57 -3.27 -9.58
C LYS A 31 -16.45 -2.15 -10.13
N ALA A 32 -17.72 -2.43 -10.35
CA ALA A 32 -18.73 -1.47 -10.81
C ALA A 32 -19.22 -0.52 -9.71
N ARG A 33 -18.77 -0.70 -8.45
CA ARG A 33 -19.19 0.08 -7.27
C ARG A 33 -20.67 -0.11 -6.91
N GLU A 34 -21.22 -1.26 -7.22
CA GLU A 34 -22.58 -1.65 -6.81
C GLU A 34 -22.62 -2.26 -5.41
N VAL A 35 -21.44 -2.48 -4.80
CA VAL A 35 -21.25 -3.04 -3.47
C VAL A 35 -20.29 -2.16 -2.70
N ASP A 36 -20.74 -1.57 -1.59
CA ASP A 36 -19.96 -0.66 -0.74
C ASP A 36 -19.07 -1.39 0.26
N LEU A 37 -19.52 -2.53 0.78
CA LEU A 37 -18.81 -3.33 1.77
C LEU A 37 -18.83 -4.80 1.41
N LEU A 38 -17.67 -5.42 1.41
CA LEU A 38 -17.49 -6.86 1.18
C LEU A 38 -16.83 -7.51 2.39
N ILE A 39 -17.56 -8.39 3.09
CA ILE A 39 -17.05 -9.15 4.24
C ILE A 39 -16.70 -10.56 3.77
N VAL A 40 -15.45 -10.97 3.98
CA VAL A 40 -14.94 -12.25 3.49
C VAL A 40 -14.09 -12.99 4.52
N VAL A 41 -14.06 -14.30 4.38
CA VAL A 41 -13.11 -15.17 5.10
C VAL A 41 -12.26 -15.88 4.05
N ASN A 42 -11.03 -15.41 3.83
CA ASN A 42 -10.06 -15.90 2.83
C ASN A 42 -10.44 -15.74 1.34
N MET A 43 -11.69 -15.52 1.00
CA MET A 43 -12.09 -15.26 -0.38
C MET A 43 -11.53 -13.91 -0.85
N PHE A 44 -11.33 -13.77 -2.13
CA PHE A 44 -10.83 -12.53 -2.77
C PHE A 44 -9.42 -12.10 -2.35
N LEU A 45 -8.70 -12.87 -1.56
CA LEU A 45 -7.29 -12.58 -1.24
C LEU A 45 -6.38 -12.88 -2.42
N THR A 46 -6.76 -13.83 -3.28
CA THR A 46 -6.03 -14.18 -4.51
C THR A 46 -6.90 -13.97 -5.74
N GLY A 47 -6.28 -13.56 -6.84
CA GLY A 47 -6.96 -13.44 -8.13
C GLY A 47 -8.01 -12.33 -8.27
N PHE A 48 -8.30 -11.60 -7.20
CA PHE A 48 -9.23 -10.47 -7.24
C PHE A 48 -8.49 -9.15 -7.38
N ASP A 49 -8.91 -8.33 -8.32
CA ASP A 49 -8.35 -7.02 -8.57
C ASP A 49 -9.47 -6.00 -8.80
N ALA A 50 -9.58 -5.04 -7.90
CA ALA A 50 -10.51 -3.92 -8.00
C ALA A 50 -9.81 -2.63 -7.57
N THR A 51 -9.52 -1.76 -8.52
CA THR A 51 -8.85 -0.47 -8.28
C THR A 51 -9.69 0.47 -7.39
N THR A 52 -11.00 0.22 -7.32
CA THR A 52 -11.95 0.97 -6.51
C THR A 52 -11.91 0.65 -5.02
N LEU A 53 -11.29 -0.47 -4.62
CA LEU A 53 -11.13 -0.82 -3.20
C LEU A 53 -10.20 0.19 -2.51
N ASN A 54 -10.74 0.88 -1.50
CA ASN A 54 -10.01 1.92 -0.79
C ASN A 54 -9.48 1.43 0.57
N THR A 55 -10.28 0.76 1.36
CA THR A 55 -9.93 0.38 2.72
C THR A 55 -10.10 -1.12 2.96
N LEU A 56 -9.10 -1.73 3.55
CA LEU A 56 -9.11 -3.11 4.03
C LEU A 56 -9.15 -3.13 5.55
N TRP A 57 -10.23 -3.69 6.13
CA TRP A 57 -10.29 -3.98 7.57
C TRP A 57 -9.90 -5.43 7.82
N VAL A 58 -8.90 -5.63 8.68
CA VAL A 58 -8.34 -6.95 8.98
C VAL A 58 -8.60 -7.30 10.44
N ASP A 59 -9.47 -8.29 10.67
CA ASP A 59 -9.66 -8.91 11.98
C ASP A 59 -9.20 -10.38 11.96
N LYS A 60 -8.00 -10.61 11.47
CA LYS A 60 -7.39 -11.93 11.37
C LYS A 60 -5.88 -11.84 11.54
N ASN A 61 -5.28 -12.85 12.17
CA ASN A 61 -3.83 -12.97 12.27
C ASN A 61 -3.25 -13.47 10.93
N LEU A 62 -3.16 -12.56 9.97
CA LEU A 62 -2.51 -12.81 8.69
C LEU A 62 -1.00 -12.90 8.88
N LYS A 63 -0.35 -13.75 8.10
CA LYS A 63 1.10 -13.96 8.15
C LYS A 63 1.68 -14.10 6.74
N MET A 64 2.95 -13.73 6.60
CA MET A 64 3.76 -13.98 5.41
C MET A 64 3.03 -13.61 4.10
N HIS A 65 3.00 -14.53 3.16
CA HIS A 65 2.42 -14.32 1.84
C HIS A 65 0.95 -13.89 1.86
N GLY A 66 0.14 -14.48 2.76
CA GLY A 66 -1.28 -14.13 2.90
C GLY A 66 -1.49 -12.68 3.36
N LEU A 67 -0.58 -12.14 4.19
CA LEU A 67 -0.62 -10.76 4.64
C LEU A 67 -0.31 -9.80 3.48
N ILE A 68 0.76 -10.05 2.73
CA ILE A 68 1.13 -9.23 1.56
C ILE A 68 0.04 -9.28 0.49
N GLN A 69 -0.53 -10.46 0.23
CA GLN A 69 -1.65 -10.59 -0.72
C GLN A 69 -2.87 -9.79 -0.31
N ALA A 70 -3.25 -9.83 0.98
CA ALA A 70 -4.36 -9.04 1.49
C ALA A 70 -4.09 -7.54 1.34
N PHE A 71 -2.94 -7.07 1.78
CA PHE A 71 -2.57 -5.66 1.74
C PHE A 71 -2.49 -5.12 0.30
N SER A 72 -2.05 -5.93 -0.64
CA SER A 72 -2.00 -5.55 -2.05
C SER A 72 -3.37 -5.34 -2.71
N ARG A 73 -4.47 -5.71 -2.06
CA ARG A 73 -5.82 -5.53 -2.64
C ARG A 73 -6.27 -4.09 -2.72
N THR A 74 -5.81 -3.23 -1.83
CA THR A 74 -6.22 -1.82 -1.75
C THR A 74 -5.20 -0.83 -2.31
N ASN A 75 -3.97 -1.24 -2.55
CA ASN A 75 -2.88 -0.34 -2.96
C ASN A 75 -2.90 0.06 -4.45
N ARG A 76 -3.90 -0.36 -5.21
CA ARG A 76 -4.04 -0.02 -6.63
C ARG A 76 -4.44 1.44 -6.80
N ILE A 77 -3.71 2.16 -7.65
CA ILE A 77 -4.05 3.53 -8.05
C ILE A 77 -5.26 3.48 -8.99
N LEU A 78 -6.26 4.30 -8.72
CA LEU A 78 -7.43 4.45 -9.59
C LEU A 78 -7.32 5.75 -10.42
N ASN A 79 -6.99 6.87 -9.75
CA ASN A 79 -6.87 8.19 -10.35
C ASN A 79 -6.12 9.13 -9.39
N SER A 80 -6.12 10.43 -9.67
CA SER A 80 -5.49 11.44 -8.81
C SER A 80 -6.10 11.56 -7.40
N VAL A 81 -7.31 11.06 -7.18
CA VAL A 81 -7.98 11.08 -5.88
C VAL A 81 -7.63 9.86 -5.05
N LYS A 82 -7.64 8.66 -5.67
CA LYS A 82 -7.22 7.42 -5.00
C LYS A 82 -5.84 7.00 -5.50
N THR A 83 -4.83 7.45 -4.81
CA THR A 83 -3.41 7.14 -5.09
C THR A 83 -2.83 6.05 -4.18
N TYR A 84 -3.52 5.71 -3.09
CA TYR A 84 -3.14 4.67 -2.13
C TYR A 84 -4.37 3.94 -1.58
N GLY A 85 -4.16 2.91 -0.79
CA GLY A 85 -5.19 2.21 -0.03
C GLY A 85 -4.92 2.25 1.46
N ASN A 86 -5.98 2.19 2.25
CA ASN A 86 -5.90 2.18 3.71
C ASN A 86 -6.01 0.74 4.23
N ILE A 87 -5.25 0.44 5.28
CA ILE A 87 -5.31 -0.85 5.97
C ILE A 87 -5.53 -0.58 7.45
N VAL A 88 -6.63 -1.10 7.98
CA VAL A 88 -6.99 -0.99 9.39
C VAL A 88 -6.92 -2.39 10.00
N CYS A 89 -6.02 -2.60 10.95
CA CYS A 89 -5.85 -3.89 11.62
C CYS A 89 -6.44 -3.83 13.02
N PHE A 90 -7.39 -4.72 13.33
CA PHE A 90 -7.91 -4.91 14.69
C PHE A 90 -7.03 -5.83 15.54
N ARG A 91 -5.98 -6.40 14.95
CA ARG A 91 -4.97 -7.24 15.58
C ARG A 91 -3.61 -6.56 15.45
N ASN A 92 -2.70 -6.84 16.39
CA ASN A 92 -1.32 -6.37 16.24
C ASN A 92 -0.61 -7.21 15.16
N LEU A 93 -0.56 -6.69 13.95
CA LEU A 93 0.09 -7.32 12.80
C LEU A 93 1.45 -6.68 12.46
N GLN A 94 1.94 -5.72 13.25
CA GLN A 94 3.15 -4.98 12.93
C GLN A 94 4.34 -5.92 12.69
N LYS A 95 4.66 -6.78 13.66
CA LYS A 95 5.78 -7.72 13.51
C LYS A 95 5.59 -8.65 12.32
N ALA A 96 4.36 -9.17 12.10
CA ALA A 96 4.09 -10.05 10.97
C ALA A 96 4.23 -9.32 9.62
N THR A 97 3.96 -8.02 9.59
CA THR A 97 4.14 -7.16 8.43
C THR A 97 5.62 -6.91 8.15
N ASP A 98 6.40 -6.57 9.18
CA ASP A 98 7.85 -6.36 9.07
C ASP A 98 8.55 -7.64 8.57
N ASP A 99 8.22 -8.79 9.17
CA ASP A 99 8.76 -10.10 8.78
C ASP A 99 8.40 -10.44 7.30
N ALA A 100 7.16 -10.14 6.89
CA ALA A 100 6.72 -10.41 5.52
C ALA A 100 7.38 -9.47 4.50
N ILE A 101 7.54 -8.19 4.81
CA ILE A 101 8.26 -7.23 3.97
C ILE A 101 9.73 -7.62 3.84
N ALA A 102 10.37 -8.02 4.94
CA ALA A 102 11.76 -8.44 4.93
C ALA A 102 11.99 -9.68 4.04
N LEU A 103 11.01 -10.58 3.99
CA LEU A 103 11.12 -11.83 3.25
C LEU A 103 10.73 -11.69 1.76
N PHE A 104 9.70 -10.90 1.46
CA PHE A 104 9.10 -10.81 0.12
C PHE A 104 9.28 -9.44 -0.53
N GLY A 105 9.72 -8.45 0.23
CA GLY A 105 9.97 -7.12 -0.27
C GLY A 105 11.30 -7.08 -0.99
N ASP A 106 11.27 -6.99 -2.31
CA ASP A 106 12.38 -6.35 -2.99
C ASP A 106 12.43 -4.92 -2.44
N ARG A 107 13.53 -4.51 -1.84
CA ARG A 107 13.68 -3.19 -1.20
C ARG A 107 13.37 -2.02 -2.15
N GLU A 108 13.21 -2.31 -3.42
CA GLU A 108 12.89 -1.37 -4.50
C GLU A 108 11.49 -1.55 -5.11
N ALA A 109 10.72 -2.58 -4.72
CA ALA A 109 9.41 -2.82 -5.30
C ALA A 109 8.33 -1.96 -4.64
N SER A 110 7.69 -1.20 -5.44
CA SER A 110 6.63 -0.21 -5.29
C SER A 110 5.39 -0.64 -4.49
N GLY A 111 5.49 -0.80 -3.21
CA GLY A 111 4.34 -0.96 -2.34
C GLY A 111 4.69 -0.43 -0.96
N VAL A 112 4.58 0.89 -0.77
CA VAL A 112 4.88 1.48 0.53
C VAL A 112 3.75 1.14 1.48
N VAL A 113 4.00 0.22 2.41
CA VAL A 113 3.17 0.05 3.59
C VAL A 113 3.61 1.10 4.60
N LEU A 114 2.73 2.03 4.94
CA LEU A 114 3.01 3.05 5.95
C LEU A 114 2.98 2.38 7.33
N LEU A 115 4.15 2.11 7.88
CA LEU A 115 4.32 1.46 9.18
C LEU A 115 4.48 2.45 10.32
N LYS A 116 4.73 3.72 10.01
CA LYS A 116 5.05 4.78 10.97
C LYS A 116 4.19 6.02 10.72
N GLY A 117 4.11 6.90 11.72
CA GLY A 117 3.43 8.18 11.61
C GLY A 117 4.20 9.21 10.78
N TYR A 118 3.55 10.33 10.48
CA TYR A 118 4.10 11.45 9.71
C TYR A 118 5.47 11.90 10.20
N ASP A 119 5.60 12.17 11.50
CA ASP A 119 6.84 12.70 12.10
C ASP A 119 8.04 11.80 11.86
N ALA A 120 7.83 10.47 11.89
CA ALA A 120 8.91 9.52 11.64
C ALA A 120 9.42 9.59 10.20
N TYR A 121 8.55 9.80 9.22
CA TYR A 121 8.96 9.97 7.83
C TYR A 121 9.48 11.36 7.52
N TYR A 122 9.02 12.38 8.24
CA TYR A 122 9.42 13.76 8.01
C TYR A 122 10.70 14.13 8.74
N ASP A 123 10.80 13.80 10.04
CA ASP A 123 11.93 14.17 10.92
C ASP A 123 12.96 13.04 11.09
N GLY A 124 12.65 11.82 10.65
CA GLY A 124 13.47 10.64 10.86
C GLY A 124 13.12 9.89 12.16
N TYR A 125 13.73 8.74 12.36
CA TYR A 125 13.50 7.87 13.51
C TYR A 125 14.71 6.99 13.80
N GLU A 126 14.70 6.36 14.97
CA GLU A 126 15.70 5.36 15.33
C GLU A 126 15.13 3.94 15.14
N GLU A 127 15.88 3.07 14.48
CA GLU A 127 15.51 1.67 14.28
C GLU A 127 16.73 0.78 14.56
N ASN A 128 16.57 -0.15 15.47
CA ASN A 128 17.65 -1.08 15.88
C ASN A 128 18.97 -0.37 16.25
N GLY A 129 18.88 0.77 16.94
CA GLY A 129 20.04 1.57 17.34
C GLY A 129 20.73 2.33 16.19
N LYS A 130 20.06 2.47 15.04
CA LYS A 130 20.53 3.25 13.90
C LYS A 130 19.54 4.36 13.57
N ALA A 131 20.07 5.56 13.38
CA ALA A 131 19.27 6.67 12.88
C ALA A 131 18.87 6.42 11.41
N VAL A 132 17.59 6.55 11.14
CA VAL A 132 17.02 6.54 9.78
C VAL A 132 16.63 7.97 9.45
N PRO A 133 17.25 8.60 8.44
CA PRO A 133 17.00 9.99 8.11
C PRO A 133 15.58 10.20 7.60
N GLY A 134 14.97 11.32 7.98
CA GLY A 134 13.68 11.77 7.49
C GLY A 134 13.79 12.57 6.18
N TYR A 135 12.65 12.99 5.68
CA TYR A 135 12.55 13.80 4.47
C TYR A 135 13.35 15.12 4.61
N ARG A 136 13.23 15.78 5.76
CA ARG A 136 13.96 17.03 6.05
C ARG A 136 15.47 16.82 6.01
N ASP A 137 15.97 15.76 6.65
CA ASP A 137 17.40 15.47 6.68
C ASP A 137 17.97 15.24 5.28
N LEU A 138 17.22 14.51 4.43
CA LEU A 138 17.63 14.25 3.04
C LEU A 138 17.59 15.51 2.16
N ILE A 139 16.66 16.43 2.40
CA ILE A 139 16.62 17.73 1.72
C ILE A 139 17.82 18.59 2.12
N ASP A 140 18.16 18.61 3.42
CA ASP A 140 19.32 19.34 3.93
C ASP A 140 20.63 18.76 3.36
N GLU A 141 20.75 17.43 3.32
CA GLU A 141 21.88 16.72 2.68
C GLU A 141 21.98 17.07 1.20
N LEU A 142 20.86 17.02 0.46
CA LEU A 142 20.83 17.37 -0.96
C LEU A 142 21.31 18.79 -1.20
N SER A 143 20.81 19.74 -0.40
CA SER A 143 21.15 21.15 -0.54
C SER A 143 22.60 21.44 -0.22
N GLY A 144 23.19 20.70 0.73
CA GLY A 144 24.58 20.81 1.14
C GLY A 144 25.56 20.19 0.14
N GLU A 145 25.25 18.99 -0.37
CA GLU A 145 26.14 18.25 -1.25
C GLU A 145 26.01 18.63 -2.73
N PHE A 146 24.81 19.04 -3.14
CA PHE A 146 24.46 19.35 -4.53
C PHE A 146 23.82 20.74 -4.65
N PRO A 147 24.57 21.81 -4.44
CA PRO A 147 24.05 23.17 -4.54
C PRO A 147 23.51 23.46 -5.94
N LEU A 148 22.44 24.26 -5.98
CA LEU A 148 21.80 24.70 -7.21
C LEU A 148 22.82 25.44 -8.10
N ASP A 149 22.63 25.34 -9.40
CA ASP A 149 23.44 26.00 -10.43
C ASP A 149 24.88 25.49 -10.56
N GLN A 150 25.22 24.37 -9.94
CA GLN A 150 26.49 23.71 -10.13
C GLN A 150 26.33 22.37 -10.88
N PRO A 151 27.09 22.12 -11.94
CA PRO A 151 27.02 20.84 -12.66
C PRO A 151 27.57 19.70 -11.79
N ILE A 152 26.85 18.59 -11.73
CA ILE A 152 27.28 17.38 -11.05
C ILE A 152 28.25 16.64 -11.96
N THR A 153 29.54 16.76 -11.68
CA THR A 153 30.63 16.16 -12.46
C THR A 153 31.17 14.91 -11.76
N GLY A 154 31.46 13.89 -12.55
CA GLY A 154 32.00 12.61 -12.09
C GLY A 154 30.90 11.56 -11.83
N GLU A 155 31.18 10.35 -12.33
CA GLU A 155 30.20 9.24 -12.31
C GLU A 155 29.76 8.88 -10.89
N GLN A 156 30.66 8.89 -9.90
CA GLN A 156 30.31 8.58 -8.53
C GLN A 156 29.35 9.61 -7.92
N LYS A 157 29.64 10.90 -8.09
CA LYS A 157 28.75 11.97 -7.60
C LYS A 157 27.38 11.95 -8.27
N GLN A 158 27.31 11.59 -9.54
CA GLN A 158 26.03 11.42 -10.25
C GLN A 158 25.23 10.24 -9.68
N LYS A 159 25.89 9.12 -9.35
CA LYS A 159 25.24 7.98 -8.69
C LYS A 159 24.74 8.33 -7.29
N ASP A 160 25.53 9.06 -6.53
CA ASP A 160 25.16 9.49 -5.18
C ASP A 160 23.96 10.45 -5.22
N PHE A 161 23.96 11.40 -6.16
CA PHE A 161 22.81 12.28 -6.41
C PHE A 161 21.55 11.48 -6.76
N ILE A 162 21.63 10.55 -7.72
CA ILE A 162 20.48 9.73 -8.14
C ILE A 162 19.91 8.94 -6.96
N LYS A 163 20.79 8.37 -6.13
CA LYS A 163 20.38 7.62 -4.93
C LYS A 163 19.70 8.51 -3.90
N LEU A 164 20.30 9.65 -3.58
CA LEU A 164 19.77 10.61 -2.62
C LEU A 164 18.43 11.18 -3.09
N TYR A 165 18.36 11.62 -4.33
CA TYR A 165 17.14 12.15 -4.94
C TYR A 165 16.03 11.10 -5.03
N GLY A 166 16.36 9.86 -5.35
CA GLY A 166 15.42 8.73 -5.33
C GLY A 166 14.82 8.49 -3.95
N ASN A 167 15.61 8.57 -2.87
CA ASN A 167 15.14 8.46 -1.51
C ASN A 167 14.20 9.63 -1.12
N ILE A 168 14.54 10.85 -1.55
CA ILE A 168 13.70 12.04 -1.35
C ILE A 168 12.33 11.86 -2.03
N LEU A 169 12.32 11.45 -3.30
CA LEU A 169 11.07 11.20 -4.04
C LEU A 169 10.22 10.11 -3.37
N ARG A 170 10.86 9.06 -2.86
CA ARG A 170 10.19 8.00 -2.12
C ARG A 170 9.52 8.53 -0.85
N LEU A 171 10.26 9.29 -0.01
CA LEU A 171 9.70 9.88 1.20
C LEU A 171 8.62 10.92 0.90
N LYS A 172 8.80 11.74 -0.14
CA LYS A 172 7.78 12.67 -0.61
C LYS A 172 6.48 11.96 -0.99
N ASN A 173 6.58 10.84 -1.71
CA ASN A 173 5.41 10.01 -2.04
C ASN A 173 4.71 9.45 -0.79
N ILE A 174 5.47 9.01 0.21
CA ILE A 174 4.92 8.55 1.48
C ILE A 174 4.21 9.70 2.19
N LEU A 175 4.89 10.82 2.34
CA LEU A 175 4.38 11.99 3.06
C LEU A 175 3.15 12.58 2.40
N SER A 176 3.03 12.50 1.09
CA SER A 176 1.83 12.98 0.36
C SER A 176 0.54 12.21 0.71
N ALA A 177 0.65 11.07 1.41
CA ALA A 177 -0.50 10.33 1.95
C ALA A 177 -0.99 10.89 3.30
N PHE A 178 -0.29 11.84 3.90
CA PHE A 178 -0.66 12.47 5.17
C PHE A 178 -1.20 13.88 4.95
N ASP A 179 -2.29 14.22 5.62
CA ASP A 179 -2.91 15.55 5.54
C ASP A 179 -1.98 16.69 6.02
N GLN A 180 -0.99 16.35 6.86
CA GLN A 180 0.01 17.28 7.38
C GLN A 180 1.03 17.73 6.31
N PHE A 181 1.18 16.97 5.23
CA PHE A 181 2.10 17.28 4.15
C PHE A 181 1.40 18.11 3.08
N ALA A 182 1.09 19.35 3.40
CA ALA A 182 0.65 20.34 2.41
C ALA A 182 1.89 20.88 1.67
N GLY A 183 2.19 20.32 0.52
CA GLY A 183 3.29 20.75 -0.33
C GLY A 183 2.89 21.83 -1.32
#